data_75756ac007e748cf28f5e37310841742
#
_entry.id   75756ac007e748cf28f5e37310841742
#
_cell.length_a   1.000
_cell.length_b   1.000
_cell.length_c   1.000
_cell.angle_alpha   90.00
_cell.angle_beta   90.00
_cell.angle_gamma   90.00
#
_symmetry.space_group_name_H-M   'P 1'
#
loop_
_entity.id
_entity.type
_entity.pdbx_description
1 polymer ?
#
loop_
_entity_poly.entity_id
_entity_poly.type
_entity_poly.pdbx_seq_one_letter_code
_entity_poly.pdbx_strand_id
1 'polypeptide(L)'
;HGGGKEISRWVGKVGMEPKFVNGLRVTDADTMEVAEMVLNKVNKELVTMIQSLGVNAVGISGKDGGLLNVEKKLSKGEDIGFVGNIKNVNPKVLYDLLENDFLPVVCPVGMDDDFNTYNINADDAACAIAEALNAEKLAFLTDIEGVYKDPKDPESLISELHVQEARDLITNGNVGGGMIPKLQGCIDAIENGVSRVHIMDG
;
A
#
# COMPACT_ATOMS: atom_id res chain seq x y z
N HIS A 1 -0.92 0.85 5.95
CA HIS A 1 -1.35 -0.54 6.12
C HIS A 1 -2.30 -0.98 5.02
N GLY A 2 -2.38 -2.30 4.77
CA GLY A 2 -3.40 -2.88 3.91
C GLY A 2 -4.64 -3.32 4.67
N GLY A 3 -5.50 -4.13 4.01
CA GLY A 3 -6.73 -4.69 4.60
C GLY A 3 -7.53 -5.55 3.62
N GLY A 4 -6.91 -5.99 2.53
CA GLY A 4 -7.59 -6.69 1.43
C GLY A 4 -8.36 -7.95 1.87
N LYS A 5 -7.80 -8.75 2.78
CA LYS A 5 -8.46 -9.95 3.34
C LYS A 5 -9.72 -9.56 4.12
N GLU A 6 -9.64 -8.51 4.97
CA GLU A 6 -10.78 -8.01 5.73
C GLU A 6 -11.87 -7.40 4.84
N ILE A 7 -11.49 -6.62 3.82
CA ILE A 7 -12.44 -6.09 2.84
C ILE A 7 -13.19 -7.25 2.17
N SER A 8 -12.49 -8.28 1.68
CA SER A 8 -13.13 -9.46 1.06
C SER A 8 -14.10 -10.16 2.01
N ARG A 9 -13.70 -10.32 3.29
CA ARG A 9 -14.56 -10.92 4.32
C ARG A 9 -15.85 -10.12 4.54
N TRP A 10 -15.75 -8.78 4.61
CA TRP A 10 -16.90 -7.93 4.84
C TRP A 10 -17.80 -7.78 3.61
N VAL A 11 -17.23 -7.67 2.41
CA VAL A 11 -17.97 -7.71 1.13
C VAL A 11 -18.83 -8.98 1.08
N GLY A 12 -18.27 -10.15 1.42
CA GLY A 12 -19.06 -11.39 1.50
C GLY A 12 -20.13 -11.37 2.59
N LYS A 13 -19.88 -10.75 3.76
CA LYS A 13 -20.87 -10.64 4.84
C LYS A 13 -22.08 -9.79 4.49
N VAL A 14 -21.91 -8.77 3.64
CA VAL A 14 -23.03 -7.93 3.17
C VAL A 14 -23.69 -8.51 1.91
N GLY A 15 -23.33 -9.73 1.52
CA GLY A 15 -23.99 -10.45 0.41
C GLY A 15 -23.45 -10.10 -0.97
N MET A 16 -22.30 -9.43 -1.07
CA MET A 16 -21.62 -9.12 -2.32
C MET A 16 -20.48 -10.11 -2.58
N GLU A 17 -20.04 -10.22 -3.84
CA GLU A 17 -18.90 -11.05 -4.24
C GLU A 17 -17.66 -10.18 -4.53
N PRO A 18 -16.51 -10.44 -3.87
CA PRO A 18 -15.28 -9.73 -4.19
C PRO A 18 -14.77 -10.12 -5.58
N LYS A 19 -14.54 -9.11 -6.44
CA LYS A 19 -14.03 -9.28 -7.80
C LYS A 19 -12.66 -8.68 -7.94
N PHE A 20 -11.79 -9.30 -8.76
CA PHE A 20 -10.44 -8.84 -9.02
C PHE A 20 -10.12 -8.88 -10.52
N VAL A 21 -9.40 -7.87 -10.98
CA VAL A 21 -8.85 -7.78 -12.34
C VAL A 21 -7.36 -7.47 -12.22
N ASN A 22 -6.51 -8.34 -12.77
CA ASN A 22 -5.05 -8.21 -12.70
C ASN A 22 -4.50 -7.97 -11.27
N GLY A 23 -5.10 -8.60 -10.25
CA GLY A 23 -4.71 -8.46 -8.85
C GLY A 23 -5.27 -7.22 -8.14
N LEU A 24 -5.92 -6.31 -8.85
CA LEU A 24 -6.60 -5.15 -8.28
C LEU A 24 -8.08 -5.47 -8.01
N ARG A 25 -8.61 -5.02 -6.88
CA ARG A 25 -10.02 -5.18 -6.53
C ARG A 25 -10.89 -4.29 -7.42
N VAL A 26 -11.85 -4.89 -8.12
CA VAL A 26 -12.93 -4.11 -8.74
C VAL A 26 -13.75 -3.48 -7.63
N THR A 27 -13.85 -2.17 -7.62
CA THR A 27 -14.42 -1.40 -6.52
C THR A 27 -15.54 -0.50 -7.05
N ASP A 28 -16.76 -1.05 -7.16
CA ASP A 28 -17.96 -0.26 -7.44
C ASP A 28 -18.32 0.61 -6.22
N ALA A 29 -19.39 1.40 -6.31
CA ALA A 29 -19.76 2.35 -5.25
C ALA A 29 -20.03 1.64 -3.91
N ASP A 30 -20.77 0.54 -3.93
CA ASP A 30 -21.12 -0.23 -2.71
C ASP A 30 -19.86 -0.90 -2.13
N THR A 31 -19.01 -1.44 -2.98
CA THR A 31 -17.72 -2.01 -2.55
C THR A 31 -16.79 -0.93 -1.98
N MET A 32 -16.81 0.31 -2.52
CA MET A 32 -15.99 1.41 -2.00
C MET A 32 -16.43 1.81 -0.59
N GLU A 33 -17.74 1.88 -0.35
CA GLU A 33 -18.29 2.19 0.98
C GLU A 33 -17.84 1.13 2.01
N VAL A 34 -17.95 -0.15 1.67
CA VAL A 34 -17.47 -1.24 2.52
C VAL A 34 -15.95 -1.17 2.71
N ALA A 35 -15.19 -0.90 1.66
CA ALA A 35 -13.74 -0.81 1.74
C ALA A 35 -13.29 0.33 2.66
N GLU A 36 -13.90 1.51 2.56
CA GLU A 36 -13.61 2.65 3.42
C GLU A 36 -13.91 2.34 4.89
N MET A 37 -15.09 1.78 5.19
CA MET A 37 -15.46 1.37 6.56
C MET A 37 -14.47 0.36 7.13
N VAL A 38 -14.12 -0.66 6.37
CA VAL A 38 -13.26 -1.76 6.81
C VAL A 38 -11.82 -1.28 7.01
N LEU A 39 -11.27 -0.49 6.08
CA LEU A 39 -9.92 0.04 6.21
C LEU A 39 -9.79 0.96 7.42
N ASN A 40 -10.79 1.81 7.69
CA ASN A 40 -10.78 2.64 8.90
C ASN A 40 -10.91 1.81 10.18
N LYS A 41 -11.68 0.71 10.18
CA LYS A 41 -11.74 -0.24 11.29
C LYS A 41 -10.36 -0.86 11.56
N VAL A 42 -9.70 -1.42 10.54
CA VAL A 42 -8.35 -1.99 10.66
C VAL A 42 -7.35 -0.93 11.14
N ASN A 43 -7.46 0.29 10.63
CA ASN A 43 -6.64 1.42 11.07
C ASN A 43 -6.72 1.64 12.59
N LYS A 44 -7.93 1.69 13.14
CA LYS A 44 -8.13 1.92 14.58
C LYS A 44 -7.72 0.72 15.43
N GLU A 45 -7.83 -0.50 14.92
CA GLU A 45 -7.30 -1.70 15.59
C GLU A 45 -5.77 -1.65 15.69
N LEU A 46 -5.07 -1.25 14.62
CA LEU A 46 -3.63 -1.04 14.63
C LEU A 46 -3.21 0.09 15.60
N VAL A 47 -3.92 1.22 15.59
CA VAL A 47 -3.68 2.32 16.54
C VAL A 47 -3.79 1.83 17.98
N THR A 48 -4.83 1.07 18.29
CA THR A 48 -5.03 0.52 19.63
C THR A 48 -3.90 -0.42 20.04
N MET A 49 -3.46 -1.28 19.11
CA MET A 49 -2.34 -2.20 19.34
C MET A 49 -1.04 -1.43 19.61
N ILE A 50 -0.71 -0.44 18.78
CA ILE A 50 0.49 0.39 18.92
C ILE A 50 0.48 1.16 20.24
N GLN A 51 -0.67 1.74 20.62
CA GLN A 51 -0.83 2.43 21.90
C GLN A 51 -0.65 1.50 23.10
N SER A 52 -1.09 0.23 22.99
CA SER A 52 -0.87 -0.76 24.05
C SER A 52 0.61 -1.07 24.29
N LEU A 53 1.47 -0.76 23.32
CA LEU A 53 2.93 -0.85 23.44
C LEU A 53 3.59 0.45 23.95
N GLY A 54 2.80 1.44 24.35
CA GLY A 54 3.28 2.71 24.90
C GLY A 54 3.68 3.76 23.85
N VAL A 55 3.29 3.57 22.59
CA VAL A 55 3.57 4.52 21.51
C VAL A 55 2.33 5.36 21.22
N ASN A 56 2.49 6.69 21.16
CA ASN A 56 1.40 7.60 20.76
C ASN A 56 1.12 7.44 19.27
N ALA A 57 0.02 6.78 18.92
CA ALA A 57 -0.37 6.57 17.52
C ALA A 57 -1.66 7.32 17.17
N VAL A 58 -1.71 7.86 15.96
CA VAL A 58 -2.89 8.50 15.38
C VAL A 58 -3.22 7.84 14.05
N GLY A 59 -4.46 7.37 13.92
CA GLY A 59 -4.95 6.79 12.68
C GLY A 59 -5.62 7.83 11.80
N ILE A 60 -5.16 7.92 10.56
CA ILE A 60 -5.68 8.80 9.51
C ILE A 60 -5.89 8.02 8.23
N SER A 61 -6.63 8.60 7.30
CA SER A 61 -6.74 8.14 5.91
C SER A 61 -5.97 9.06 4.97
N GLY A 62 -5.78 8.66 3.74
CA GLY A 62 -5.23 9.54 2.72
C GLY A 62 -6.12 10.76 2.38
N LYS A 63 -7.37 10.79 2.86
CA LYS A 63 -8.27 11.95 2.73
C LYS A 63 -7.92 13.06 3.73
N ASP A 64 -7.41 12.68 4.92
CA ASP A 64 -7.13 13.62 6.01
C ASP A 64 -5.99 14.56 5.63
N GLY A 65 -6.24 15.85 5.75
CA GLY A 65 -5.30 16.90 5.33
C GLY A 65 -5.01 16.90 3.82
N GLY A 66 -5.80 16.21 3.00
CA GLY A 66 -5.52 16.05 1.57
C GLY A 66 -4.23 15.27 1.30
N LEU A 67 -3.90 14.29 2.16
CA LEU A 67 -2.65 13.54 2.11
C LEU A 67 -2.44 12.84 0.78
N LEU A 68 -3.45 12.09 0.27
CA LEU A 68 -3.38 11.34 -0.98
C LEU A 68 -4.42 11.88 -1.98
N ASN A 69 -3.96 12.69 -2.92
CA ASN A 69 -4.74 13.09 -4.08
C ASN A 69 -4.54 12.05 -5.19
N VAL A 70 -5.64 11.59 -5.78
CA VAL A 70 -5.64 10.50 -6.76
C VAL A 70 -6.37 10.88 -8.04
N GLU A 71 -6.11 10.09 -9.06
CA GLU A 71 -6.92 9.98 -10.27
C GLU A 71 -7.44 8.56 -10.42
N LYS A 72 -8.49 8.37 -11.21
CA LYS A 72 -9.06 7.04 -11.46
C LYS A 72 -8.06 6.13 -12.14
N LYS A 73 -7.81 4.94 -11.57
CA LYS A 73 -6.93 3.91 -12.12
C LYS A 73 -7.71 2.98 -13.05
N LEU A 74 -7.19 2.78 -14.26
CA LEU A 74 -7.66 1.74 -15.16
C LEU A 74 -6.74 0.51 -15.08
N SER A 75 -7.30 -0.68 -15.20
CA SER A 75 -6.53 -1.93 -15.28
C SER A 75 -6.45 -2.40 -16.74
N LYS A 76 -5.31 -2.19 -17.40
CA LYS A 76 -5.12 -2.48 -18.83
C LYS A 76 -6.21 -1.89 -19.73
N GLY A 77 -6.69 -0.69 -19.40
CA GLY A 77 -7.75 0.01 -20.13
C GLY A 77 -9.16 -0.31 -19.66
N GLU A 78 -9.35 -1.26 -18.74
CA GLU A 78 -10.66 -1.56 -18.15
C GLU A 78 -10.96 -0.66 -16.96
N ASP A 79 -12.20 -0.20 -16.87
CA ASP A 79 -12.71 0.52 -15.70
C ASP A 79 -12.96 -0.47 -14.56
N ILE A 80 -12.22 -0.30 -13.47
CA ILE A 80 -12.33 -1.13 -12.27
C ILE A 80 -13.00 -0.39 -11.09
N GLY A 81 -13.72 0.70 -11.39
CA GLY A 81 -14.49 1.48 -10.43
C GLY A 81 -13.65 2.50 -9.67
N PHE A 82 -13.90 2.61 -8.37
CA PHE A 82 -13.25 3.58 -7.48
C PHE A 82 -11.90 3.07 -6.97
N VAL A 83 -10.99 2.78 -7.90
CA VAL A 83 -9.60 2.46 -7.62
C VAL A 83 -8.74 3.65 -8.04
N GLY A 84 -7.93 4.15 -7.10
CA GLY A 84 -7.11 5.34 -7.27
C GLY A 84 -5.67 5.02 -7.67
N ASN A 85 -5.14 5.84 -8.57
CA ASN A 85 -3.73 6.00 -8.83
C ASN A 85 -3.28 7.30 -8.17
N ILE A 86 -2.19 7.29 -7.39
CA ILE A 86 -1.73 8.48 -6.67
C ILE A 86 -1.16 9.48 -7.67
N LYS A 87 -1.71 10.68 -7.66
CA LYS A 87 -1.32 11.82 -8.49
C LYS A 87 -0.39 12.76 -7.72
N ASN A 88 -0.68 12.95 -6.44
CA ASN A 88 0.11 13.81 -5.57
C ASN A 88 -0.03 13.39 -4.10
N VAL A 89 1.03 13.59 -3.33
CA VAL A 89 1.04 13.40 -1.88
C VAL A 89 1.30 14.76 -1.21
N ASN A 90 0.44 15.16 -0.28
CA ASN A 90 0.67 16.32 0.58
C ASN A 90 1.14 15.84 1.98
N PRO A 91 2.44 15.80 2.25
CA PRO A 91 2.95 15.19 3.48
C PRO A 91 2.78 16.08 4.73
N LYS A 92 2.16 17.26 4.60
CA LYS A 92 2.09 18.23 5.70
C LYS A 92 1.50 17.63 6.99
N VAL A 93 0.39 16.90 6.88
CA VAL A 93 -0.25 16.27 8.06
C VAL A 93 0.66 15.23 8.73
N LEU A 94 1.49 14.54 7.95
CA LEU A 94 2.44 13.57 8.50
C LEU A 94 3.57 14.27 9.25
N TYR A 95 4.15 15.34 8.69
CA TYR A 95 5.15 16.14 9.39
C TYR A 95 4.59 16.74 10.68
N ASP A 96 3.38 17.33 10.63
CA ASP A 96 2.75 17.92 11.81
C ASP A 96 2.54 16.87 12.93
N LEU A 97 2.19 15.62 12.60
CA LEU A 97 2.05 14.54 13.57
C LEU A 97 3.39 14.07 14.12
N LEU A 98 4.38 13.84 13.23
CA LEU A 98 5.71 13.36 13.62
C LEU A 98 6.45 14.38 14.49
N GLU A 99 6.36 15.67 14.19
CA GLU A 99 6.96 16.76 14.96
C GLU A 99 6.35 16.88 16.39
N ASN A 100 5.15 16.36 16.57
CA ASN A 100 4.46 16.32 17.87
C ASN A 100 4.49 14.93 18.53
N ASP A 101 5.45 14.10 18.18
CA ASP A 101 5.68 12.76 18.76
C ASP A 101 4.50 11.78 18.58
N PHE A 102 3.71 11.95 17.52
CA PHE A 102 2.72 10.97 17.12
C PHE A 102 3.22 10.07 15.99
N LEU A 103 2.93 8.77 16.07
CA LEU A 103 3.10 7.82 14.99
C LEU A 103 1.86 7.80 14.11
N PRO A 104 1.89 8.32 12.88
CA PRO A 104 0.74 8.26 11.98
C PRO A 104 0.56 6.84 11.43
N VAL A 105 -0.66 6.32 11.54
CA VAL A 105 -1.10 5.07 10.91
C VAL A 105 -2.04 5.43 9.77
N VAL A 106 -1.64 5.18 8.53
CA VAL A 106 -2.38 5.62 7.35
C VAL A 106 -3.13 4.47 6.70
N CYS A 107 -4.45 4.62 6.48
CA CYS A 107 -5.18 3.70 5.61
C CYS A 107 -5.23 4.22 4.17
N PRO A 108 -5.14 3.31 3.15
CA PRO A 108 -4.95 3.69 1.75
C PRO A 108 -6.29 4.03 1.07
N VAL A 109 -6.93 5.09 1.56
CA VAL A 109 -8.12 5.69 0.99
C VAL A 109 -7.79 7.13 0.66
N GLY A 110 -7.93 7.52 -0.61
CA GLY A 110 -7.66 8.88 -1.08
C GLY A 110 -8.87 9.54 -1.70
N MET A 111 -8.70 10.74 -2.23
CA MET A 111 -9.74 11.46 -2.96
C MET A 111 -9.18 12.13 -4.22
N ASP A 112 -10.05 12.29 -5.23
CA ASP A 112 -9.73 13.06 -6.42
C ASP A 112 -10.01 14.57 -6.24
N ASP A 113 -9.82 15.34 -7.31
CA ASP A 113 -10.04 16.79 -7.30
C ASP A 113 -11.53 17.16 -7.16
N ASP A 114 -12.44 16.22 -7.43
CA ASP A 114 -13.90 16.37 -7.24
C ASP A 114 -14.38 15.81 -5.88
N PHE A 115 -13.44 15.44 -5.00
CA PHE A 115 -13.67 14.86 -3.66
C PHE A 115 -14.33 13.49 -3.66
N ASN A 116 -14.31 12.75 -4.77
CA ASN A 116 -14.72 11.36 -4.77
C ASN A 116 -13.69 10.49 -4.04
N THR A 117 -14.18 9.47 -3.32
CA THR A 117 -13.34 8.57 -2.54
C THR A 117 -12.85 7.39 -3.39
N TYR A 118 -11.58 7.02 -3.22
CA TYR A 118 -10.95 5.92 -3.94
C TYR A 118 -10.19 4.98 -3.00
N ASN A 119 -10.30 3.69 -3.29
CA ASN A 119 -9.45 2.64 -2.73
C ASN A 119 -8.10 2.63 -3.43
N ILE A 120 -7.02 2.65 -2.68
CA ILE A 120 -5.65 2.68 -3.20
C ILE A 120 -4.95 1.37 -2.83
N ASN A 121 -4.07 0.87 -3.68
CA ASN A 121 -3.18 -0.22 -3.31
C ASN A 121 -2.25 0.24 -2.17
N ALA A 122 -2.15 -0.56 -1.10
CA ALA A 122 -1.40 -0.18 0.08
C ALA A 122 0.12 -0.05 -0.17
N ASP A 123 0.67 -0.89 -1.04
CA ASP A 123 2.09 -0.82 -1.41
C ASP A 123 2.36 0.46 -2.22
N ASP A 124 1.48 0.79 -3.20
CA ASP A 124 1.56 2.03 -3.97
C ASP A 124 1.50 3.25 -3.03
N ALA A 125 0.60 3.23 -2.03
CA ALA A 125 0.49 4.31 -1.05
C ALA A 125 1.74 4.43 -0.16
N ALA A 126 2.31 3.31 0.27
CA ALA A 126 3.52 3.29 1.08
C ALA A 126 4.72 3.86 0.31
N CYS A 127 4.90 3.48 -0.95
CA CYS A 127 5.96 4.02 -1.82
C CYS A 127 5.80 5.54 -1.98
N ALA A 128 4.63 6.01 -2.39
CA ALA A 128 4.39 7.43 -2.63
C ALA A 128 4.57 8.30 -1.36
N ILE A 129 4.13 7.80 -0.20
CA ILE A 129 4.35 8.47 1.08
C ILE A 129 5.85 8.50 1.44
N ALA A 130 6.56 7.39 1.27
CA ALA A 130 8.00 7.32 1.55
C ALA A 130 8.81 8.28 0.66
N GLU A 131 8.47 8.38 -0.61
CA GLU A 131 9.05 9.33 -1.56
C GLU A 131 8.78 10.78 -1.13
N ALA A 132 7.51 11.12 -0.82
CA ALA A 132 7.13 12.48 -0.43
C ALA A 132 7.78 12.93 0.90
N LEU A 133 8.07 11.99 1.79
CA LEU A 133 8.79 12.24 3.05
C LEU A 133 10.31 12.24 2.89
N ASN A 134 10.86 11.92 1.73
CA ASN A 134 12.27 11.61 1.53
C ASN A 134 12.78 10.61 2.57
N ALA A 135 12.03 9.52 2.77
CA ALA A 135 12.29 8.56 3.82
C ALA A 135 13.65 7.87 3.62
N GLU A 136 14.42 7.72 4.69
CA GLU A 136 15.66 6.96 4.64
C GLU A 136 15.41 5.49 4.33
N LYS A 137 14.31 4.94 4.86
CA LYS A 137 13.97 3.52 4.71
C LYS A 137 12.47 3.34 4.49
N LEU A 138 12.14 2.41 3.61
CA LEU A 138 10.79 1.84 3.45
C LEU A 138 10.85 0.35 3.78
N ALA A 139 9.99 -0.13 4.66
CA ALA A 139 9.91 -1.54 5.01
C ALA A 139 8.51 -2.09 4.71
N PHE A 140 8.44 -3.12 3.88
CA PHE A 140 7.23 -3.89 3.65
C PHE A 140 7.21 -5.11 4.58
N LEU A 141 6.24 -5.15 5.49
CA LEU A 141 5.89 -6.34 6.24
C LEU A 141 4.84 -7.10 5.43
N THR A 142 5.16 -8.34 5.06
CA THR A 142 4.36 -9.15 4.15
C THR A 142 4.29 -10.60 4.67
N ASP A 143 3.59 -11.48 3.98
CA ASP A 143 3.46 -12.90 4.32
C ASP A 143 4.51 -13.78 3.64
N ILE A 144 5.63 -13.20 3.25
CA ILE A 144 6.79 -13.87 2.67
C ILE A 144 8.08 -13.27 3.25
N GLU A 145 9.13 -14.09 3.38
CA GLU A 145 10.40 -13.68 3.98
C GLU A 145 11.19 -12.67 3.12
N GLY A 146 10.94 -12.63 1.81
CA GLY A 146 11.64 -11.73 0.89
C GLY A 146 11.58 -12.20 -0.56
N VAL A 147 12.62 -11.86 -1.32
CA VAL A 147 12.77 -12.24 -2.74
C VAL A 147 13.69 -13.47 -2.84
N TYR A 148 13.27 -14.48 -3.59
CA TYR A 148 14.05 -15.69 -3.85
C TYR A 148 14.58 -15.69 -5.28
N LYS A 149 15.81 -16.26 -5.49
CA LYS A 149 16.33 -16.53 -6.83
C LYS A 149 15.52 -17.62 -7.55
N ASP A 150 15.15 -18.65 -6.80
CA ASP A 150 14.20 -19.69 -7.20
C ASP A 150 13.11 -19.81 -6.13
N PRO A 151 11.84 -19.47 -6.47
CA PRO A 151 10.73 -19.56 -5.52
C PRO A 151 10.47 -20.95 -4.94
N LYS A 152 11.08 -22.01 -5.51
CA LYS A 152 10.96 -23.39 -5.04
C LYS A 152 12.09 -23.80 -4.09
N ASP A 153 13.12 -22.99 -3.99
CA ASP A 153 14.29 -23.24 -3.13
C ASP A 153 14.32 -22.23 -1.96
N PRO A 154 13.95 -22.65 -0.74
CA PRO A 154 13.99 -21.78 0.45
C PRO A 154 15.39 -21.23 0.77
N GLU A 155 16.45 -21.93 0.38
CA GLU A 155 17.83 -21.49 0.61
C GLU A 155 18.28 -20.42 -0.39
N SER A 156 17.45 -20.10 -1.39
CA SER A 156 17.76 -19.11 -2.42
C SER A 156 17.31 -17.67 -2.07
N LEU A 157 16.96 -17.41 -0.80
CA LEU A 157 16.58 -16.08 -0.31
C LEU A 157 17.69 -15.07 -0.58
N ILE A 158 17.34 -13.95 -1.20
CA ILE A 158 18.28 -12.88 -1.54
C ILE A 158 18.32 -11.90 -0.36
N SER A 159 19.49 -11.77 0.27
CA SER A 159 19.68 -10.86 1.41
C SER A 159 19.86 -9.39 0.98
N GLU A 160 20.43 -9.17 -0.19
CA GLU A 160 20.65 -7.85 -0.78
C GLU A 160 20.46 -7.90 -2.29
N LEU A 161 19.74 -6.92 -2.84
CA LEU A 161 19.36 -6.86 -4.25
C LEU A 161 19.52 -5.44 -4.76
N HIS A 162 20.38 -5.24 -5.76
CA HIS A 162 20.51 -3.94 -6.42
C HIS A 162 19.39 -3.71 -7.45
N VAL A 163 19.08 -2.45 -7.72
CA VAL A 163 17.99 -2.04 -8.64
C VAL A 163 18.08 -2.75 -9.99
N GLN A 164 19.28 -2.86 -10.58
CA GLN A 164 19.45 -3.52 -11.88
C GLN A 164 19.16 -5.02 -11.80
N GLU A 165 19.60 -5.68 -10.74
CA GLU A 165 19.32 -7.11 -10.51
C GLU A 165 17.83 -7.36 -10.30
N ALA A 166 17.12 -6.43 -9.60
CA ALA A 166 15.67 -6.50 -9.45
C ALA A 166 14.94 -6.38 -10.79
N ARG A 167 15.38 -5.48 -11.67
CA ARG A 167 14.86 -5.38 -13.04
C ARG A 167 15.09 -6.65 -13.85
N ASP A 168 16.27 -7.24 -13.72
CA ASP A 168 16.63 -8.47 -14.41
C ASP A 168 15.77 -9.65 -13.93
N LEU A 169 15.48 -9.76 -12.62
CA LEU A 169 14.58 -10.77 -12.08
C LEU A 169 13.14 -10.64 -12.63
N ILE A 170 12.64 -9.41 -12.77
CA ILE A 170 11.33 -9.16 -13.38
C ILE A 170 11.34 -9.55 -14.86
N THR A 171 12.34 -9.10 -15.61
CA THR A 171 12.43 -9.27 -17.07
C THR A 171 12.63 -10.74 -17.44
N ASN A 172 13.43 -11.48 -16.68
CA ASN A 172 13.73 -12.90 -16.93
C ASN A 172 12.61 -13.84 -16.42
N GLY A 173 11.57 -13.30 -15.77
CA GLY A 173 10.45 -14.11 -15.27
C GLY A 173 10.81 -14.97 -14.04
N ASN A 174 11.87 -14.63 -13.32
CA ASN A 174 12.30 -15.34 -12.12
C ASN A 174 11.43 -15.00 -10.90
N VAL A 175 10.64 -13.94 -11.01
CA VAL A 175 9.62 -13.54 -10.03
C VAL A 175 8.25 -13.51 -10.68
N GLY A 176 7.20 -13.82 -9.93
CA GLY A 176 5.84 -13.88 -10.46
C GLY A 176 4.79 -13.29 -9.54
N GLY A 177 3.53 -13.30 -10.02
CA GLY A 177 2.37 -12.91 -9.22
C GLY A 177 2.48 -11.51 -8.60
N GLY A 178 2.14 -11.43 -7.31
CA GLY A 178 2.16 -10.17 -6.55
C GLY A 178 3.55 -9.60 -6.26
N MET A 179 4.63 -10.38 -6.48
CA MET A 179 6.01 -9.89 -6.27
C MET A 179 6.45 -8.91 -7.35
N ILE A 180 5.99 -9.08 -8.60
CA ILE A 180 6.36 -8.17 -9.71
C ILE A 180 5.98 -6.71 -9.38
N PRO A 181 4.69 -6.37 -9.09
CA PRO A 181 4.33 -5.00 -8.77
C PRO A 181 5.01 -4.49 -7.49
N LYS A 182 5.25 -5.35 -6.49
CA LYS A 182 5.96 -4.99 -5.28
C LYS A 182 7.42 -4.62 -5.56
N LEU A 183 8.15 -5.42 -6.33
CA LEU A 183 9.53 -5.12 -6.74
C LEU A 183 9.60 -3.86 -7.60
N GLN A 184 8.64 -3.66 -8.52
CA GLN A 184 8.59 -2.45 -9.31
C GLN A 184 8.41 -1.22 -8.42
N GLY A 185 7.49 -1.25 -7.45
CA GLY A 185 7.32 -0.17 -6.47
C GLY A 185 8.59 0.08 -5.63
N CYS A 186 9.33 -0.96 -5.25
CA CYS A 186 10.63 -0.82 -4.57
C CYS A 186 11.66 -0.10 -5.45
N ILE A 187 11.74 -0.48 -6.72
CA ILE A 187 12.64 0.16 -7.70
C ILE A 187 12.31 1.64 -7.85
N ASP A 188 11.02 1.94 -8.08
CA ASP A 188 10.53 3.29 -8.28
C ASP A 188 10.79 4.16 -7.04
N ALA A 189 10.54 3.64 -5.83
CA ALA A 189 10.81 4.34 -4.58
C ALA A 189 12.30 4.69 -4.41
N ILE A 190 13.22 3.76 -4.74
CA ILE A 190 14.66 4.02 -4.68
C ILE A 190 15.07 5.07 -5.71
N GLU A 191 14.58 4.99 -6.93
CA GLU A 191 14.88 5.94 -8.01
C GLU A 191 14.35 7.34 -7.70
N ASN A 192 13.28 7.44 -6.90
CA ASN A 192 12.68 8.69 -6.42
C ASN A 192 13.23 9.18 -5.08
N GLY A 193 14.32 8.58 -4.57
CA GLY A 193 15.10 9.15 -3.46
C GLY A 193 15.02 8.41 -2.13
N VAL A 194 14.23 7.34 -2.00
CA VAL A 194 14.28 6.46 -0.82
C VAL A 194 15.60 5.70 -0.82
N SER A 195 16.38 5.78 0.26
CA SER A 195 17.73 5.22 0.26
C SER A 195 17.76 3.69 0.29
N ARG A 196 16.80 3.05 0.97
CA ARG A 196 16.71 1.59 1.11
C ARG A 196 15.28 1.13 1.22
N VAL A 197 14.98 -0.01 0.60
CA VAL A 197 13.70 -0.70 0.77
C VAL A 197 13.95 -2.11 1.30
N HIS A 198 13.15 -2.52 2.28
CA HIS A 198 13.20 -3.85 2.88
C HIS A 198 11.89 -4.58 2.62
N ILE A 199 11.97 -5.86 2.27
CA ILE A 199 10.83 -6.78 2.22
C ILE A 199 11.11 -7.88 3.24
N MET A 200 10.21 -8.09 4.19
CA MET A 200 10.40 -9.03 5.28
C MET A 200 9.07 -9.63 5.73
N ASP A 201 9.14 -10.81 6.34
CA ASP A 201 8.00 -11.44 6.99
C ASP A 201 7.55 -10.62 8.22
N GLY A 202 6.21 -10.51 8.40
CA GLY A 202 5.60 -9.66 9.43
C GLY A 202 4.71 -10.39 10.42
#